data_15d8e0a9a084f5bada0bd7914060698b
#
_entry.id   15d8e0a9a084f5bada0bd7914060698b
#
_cell.length_a   1.000
_cell.length_b   1.000
_cell.length_c   1.000
_cell.angle_alpha   90.00
_cell.angle_beta   90.00
_cell.angle_gamma   90.00
#
_symmetry.space_group_name_H-M   'P 1'
#
loop_
_entity.id
_entity.type
_entity.pdbx_description
1 polymer ?
#
loop_
_entity_poly.entity_id
_entity_poly.type
_entity_poly.pdbx_seq_one_letter_code
_entity_poly.pdbx_strand_id
1 'polypeptide(L)'
;MPMIDVYAPKDLLPAGADRKVGEALTMAVLRAEGVVAPSRAYLENTAAFIHRMEPTALQTAAQSLARAVRVQIITPPGALTRDSQKQLVKDATAIIADACGDASQAERTWVLLTEAAEGGWGMAGTAFGREEFAALAAAAKK
;
A
#
# COMPACT_ATOMS: atom_id res chain seq x y z
N MET A 1 -6.33 7.64 -3.56
CA MET A 1 -6.56 7.45 -2.10
C MET A 1 -6.50 5.97 -1.73
N PRO A 2 -5.35 5.35 -1.77
CA PRO A 2 -5.22 3.93 -1.45
C PRO A 2 -5.13 3.67 0.04
N MET A 3 -5.45 2.44 0.44
CA MET A 3 -5.20 1.91 1.77
C MET A 3 -4.16 0.81 1.68
N ILE A 4 -3.15 0.88 2.52
CA ILE A 4 -2.00 -0.02 2.49
C ILE A 4 -1.85 -0.68 3.85
N ASP A 5 -1.77 -2.00 3.86
CA ASP A 5 -1.46 -2.77 5.06
C ASP A 5 -0.15 -3.52 4.85
N VAL A 6 0.78 -3.33 5.77
CA VAL A 6 2.04 -4.07 5.80
C VAL A 6 2.02 -5.00 6.99
N TYR A 7 2.19 -6.30 6.74
CA TYR A 7 2.28 -7.33 7.77
C TYR A 7 3.69 -7.89 7.77
N ALA A 8 4.39 -7.76 8.87
CA ALA A 8 5.77 -8.24 9.02
C ALA A 8 6.02 -8.77 10.42
N PRO A 9 6.89 -9.78 10.59
CA PRO A 9 7.39 -10.12 11.91
C PRO A 9 7.98 -8.89 12.60
N LYS A 10 7.66 -8.68 13.87
CA LYS A 10 8.02 -7.45 14.59
C LYS A 10 9.51 -7.16 14.66
N ASP A 11 10.35 -8.19 14.55
CA ASP A 11 11.81 -8.07 14.60
C ASP A 11 12.47 -7.94 13.22
N LEU A 12 11.68 -8.03 12.14
CA LEU A 12 12.20 -7.96 10.76
C LEU A 12 12.44 -6.51 10.31
N LEU A 13 11.53 -5.61 10.68
CA LEU A 13 11.71 -4.19 10.42
C LEU A 13 12.42 -3.54 11.62
N PRO A 14 13.48 -2.74 11.39
CA PRO A 14 14.14 -2.00 12.47
C PRO A 14 13.17 -1.12 13.24
N ALA A 15 13.49 -0.84 14.50
CA ALA A 15 12.74 0.11 15.31
C ALA A 15 12.72 1.48 14.60
N GLY A 16 11.55 2.10 14.51
CA GLY A 16 11.39 3.40 13.84
C GLY A 16 11.25 3.33 12.32
N ALA A 17 11.34 2.17 11.70
CA ALA A 17 11.19 2.02 10.25
C ALA A 17 9.75 2.24 9.78
N ASP A 18 8.77 2.12 10.65
CA ASP A 18 7.35 2.19 10.32
C ASP A 18 6.98 3.46 9.56
N ARG A 19 7.43 4.60 10.04
CA ARG A 19 7.15 5.89 9.42
C ARG A 19 7.76 5.98 8.01
N LYS A 20 9.02 5.60 7.84
CA LYS A 20 9.70 5.63 6.54
C LYS A 20 9.03 4.71 5.53
N VAL A 21 8.68 3.51 5.95
CA VAL A 21 7.98 2.54 5.11
C VAL A 21 6.61 3.09 4.71
N GLY A 22 5.85 3.60 5.66
CA GLY A 22 4.54 4.20 5.40
C GLY A 22 4.61 5.36 4.42
N GLU A 23 5.52 6.30 4.64
CA GLU A 23 5.72 7.45 3.75
C GLU A 23 6.12 7.01 2.34
N ALA A 24 7.07 6.09 2.22
CA ALA A 24 7.54 5.61 0.92
C ALA A 24 6.44 4.87 0.14
N LEU A 25 5.69 4.00 0.82
CA LEU A 25 4.61 3.24 0.19
C LEU A 25 3.44 4.14 -0.24
N THR A 26 3.00 5.07 0.61
CA THR A 26 1.90 5.98 0.28
C THR A 26 2.24 6.81 -0.95
N MET A 27 3.45 7.34 -1.03
CA MET A 27 3.89 8.11 -2.19
C MET A 27 4.05 7.25 -3.44
N ALA A 28 4.53 6.01 -3.30
CA ALA A 28 4.65 5.08 -4.42
C ALA A 28 3.28 4.76 -5.03
N VAL A 29 2.27 4.53 -4.20
CA VAL A 29 0.92 4.21 -4.69
C VAL A 29 0.27 5.43 -5.33
N LEU A 30 0.41 6.62 -4.76
CA LEU A 30 -0.09 7.85 -5.38
C LEU A 30 0.52 8.07 -6.78
N ARG A 31 1.82 7.87 -6.92
CA ARG A 31 2.48 7.93 -8.24
C ARG A 31 1.91 6.88 -9.21
N ALA A 32 1.70 5.66 -8.73
CA ALA A 32 1.13 4.60 -9.56
C ALA A 32 -0.29 4.91 -10.02
N GLU A 33 -1.07 5.62 -9.22
CA GLU A 33 -2.40 6.11 -9.57
C GLU A 33 -2.36 7.34 -10.52
N GLY A 34 -1.16 7.84 -10.86
CA GLY A 34 -0.99 9.00 -11.72
C GLY A 34 -1.20 10.34 -11.01
N VAL A 35 -1.17 10.35 -9.69
CA VAL A 35 -1.33 11.59 -8.90
C VAL A 35 0.03 12.26 -8.73
N VAL A 36 0.28 13.29 -9.54
CA VAL A 36 1.57 14.00 -9.57
C VAL A 36 1.68 15.05 -8.46
N ALA A 37 0.58 15.78 -8.22
CA ALA A 37 0.50 16.81 -7.19
C ALA A 37 -0.75 16.54 -6.34
N PRO A 38 -0.62 15.68 -5.31
CA PRO A 38 -1.77 15.30 -4.51
C PRO A 38 -2.34 16.49 -3.73
N SER A 39 -3.66 16.67 -3.79
CA SER A 39 -4.36 17.62 -2.95
C SER A 39 -4.32 17.16 -1.49
N ARG A 40 -4.66 18.07 -0.57
CA ARG A 40 -4.77 17.73 0.85
C ARG A 40 -5.71 16.54 1.10
N ALA A 41 -6.85 16.51 0.41
CA ALA A 41 -7.80 15.41 0.53
C ALA A 41 -7.18 14.05 0.11
N TYR A 42 -6.35 14.02 -0.92
CA TYR A 42 -5.63 12.81 -1.32
C TYR A 42 -4.61 12.39 -0.26
N LEU A 43 -3.85 13.34 0.26
CA LEU A 43 -2.83 13.06 1.30
C LEU A 43 -3.45 12.54 2.59
N GLU A 44 -4.52 13.17 3.05
CA GLU A 44 -5.20 12.79 4.29
C GLU A 44 -5.95 11.45 4.20
N ASN A 45 -6.29 11.01 2.98
CA ASN A 45 -7.02 9.77 2.74
C ASN A 45 -6.19 8.69 2.06
N THR A 46 -4.87 8.82 2.08
CA THR A 46 -3.92 7.79 1.65
C THR A 46 -3.18 7.31 2.88
N ALA A 47 -3.47 6.11 3.33
CA ALA A 47 -2.98 5.63 4.60
C ALA A 47 -2.19 4.33 4.49
N ALA A 48 -1.19 4.18 5.36
CA ALA A 48 -0.46 2.94 5.55
C ALA A 48 -0.57 2.50 7.00
N PHE A 49 -0.85 1.22 7.19
CA PHE A 49 -0.96 0.56 8.49
C PHE A 49 0.17 -0.47 8.58
N ILE A 50 1.04 -0.34 9.58
CA ILE A 50 2.15 -1.27 9.78
C ILE A 50 1.77 -2.21 10.92
N HIS A 51 1.59 -3.49 10.59
CA HIS A 51 1.24 -4.55 11.53
C HIS A 51 2.49 -5.35 11.87
N ARG A 52 3.03 -5.12 13.05
CA ARG A 52 4.17 -5.87 13.58
C ARG A 52 3.65 -7.10 14.29
N MET A 53 3.92 -8.27 13.72
CA MET A 53 3.40 -9.54 14.19
C MET A 53 4.42 -10.27 15.08
N GLU A 54 3.92 -11.05 16.03
CA GLU A 54 4.77 -12.03 16.70
C GLU A 54 5.35 -12.99 15.65
N PRO A 55 6.64 -13.36 15.73
CA PRO A 55 7.26 -14.25 14.73
C PRO A 55 6.53 -15.57 14.56
N THR A 56 5.90 -16.07 15.61
CA THR A 56 5.10 -17.32 15.59
C THR A 56 3.75 -17.17 14.89
N ALA A 57 3.32 -15.94 14.57
CA ALA A 57 2.03 -15.68 13.93
C ALA A 57 2.07 -15.78 12.42
N LEU A 58 3.26 -15.94 11.81
CA LEU A 58 3.41 -16.04 10.37
C LEU A 58 4.01 -17.39 9.97
N GLN A 59 3.26 -18.13 9.18
CA GLN A 59 3.64 -19.46 8.69
C GLN A 59 3.40 -19.51 7.18
N THR A 60 4.19 -20.36 6.52
CA THR A 60 3.92 -20.80 5.15
C THR A 60 3.71 -22.31 5.18
N ALA A 61 3.28 -22.89 4.08
CA ALA A 61 3.17 -24.35 3.97
C ALA A 61 4.52 -25.07 4.17
N ALA A 62 5.63 -24.38 3.92
CA ALA A 62 6.98 -24.93 4.03
C ALA A 62 7.66 -24.61 5.37
N GLN A 63 7.24 -23.58 6.07
CA GLN A 63 7.95 -23.06 7.25
C GLN A 63 6.99 -22.68 8.37
N SER A 64 7.26 -23.14 9.57
CA SER A 64 6.48 -22.78 10.76
C SER A 64 6.80 -21.38 11.30
N LEU A 65 7.99 -20.85 10.97
CA LEU A 65 8.40 -19.49 11.28
C LEU A 65 8.90 -18.84 10.00
N ALA A 66 8.00 -18.19 9.30
CA ALA A 66 8.33 -17.51 8.04
C ALA A 66 8.79 -16.08 8.30
N ARG A 67 9.89 -15.69 7.66
CA ARG A 67 10.39 -14.31 7.69
C ARG A 67 10.03 -13.60 6.39
N ALA A 68 8.74 -13.43 6.21
CA ALA A 68 8.17 -12.85 5.01
C ALA A 68 7.38 -11.58 5.35
N VAL A 69 7.15 -10.74 4.35
CA VAL A 69 6.36 -9.53 4.46
C VAL A 69 5.22 -9.57 3.43
N ARG A 70 4.04 -9.22 3.87
CA ARG A 70 2.90 -9.01 2.96
C ARG A 70 2.52 -7.54 2.94
N VAL A 71 2.52 -6.96 1.76
CA VAL A 71 2.02 -5.61 1.50
C VAL A 71 0.70 -5.77 0.74
N GLN A 72 -0.39 -5.40 1.37
CA GLN A 72 -1.71 -5.40 0.73
C GLN A 72 -2.09 -3.97 0.39
N ILE A 73 -2.41 -3.71 -0.87
CA ILE A 73 -2.78 -2.39 -1.35
C ILE A 73 -4.16 -2.47 -1.97
N ILE A 74 -5.09 -1.71 -1.38
CA ILE A 74 -6.44 -1.57 -1.91
C ILE A 74 -6.53 -0.19 -2.56
N THR A 75 -6.92 -0.16 -3.83
CA THR A 75 -7.10 1.08 -4.59
C THR A 75 -8.57 1.31 -4.95
N PRO A 76 -8.95 2.57 -5.22
CA PRO A 76 -10.25 2.86 -5.82
C PRO A 76 -10.44 2.16 -7.18
N PRO A 77 -11.70 2.02 -7.64
CA PRO A 77 -11.99 1.41 -8.93
C PRO A 77 -11.27 2.13 -10.08
N GLY A 78 -10.57 1.37 -10.93
CA GLY A 78 -9.91 1.89 -12.14
C GLY A 78 -8.67 2.74 -11.90
N ALA A 79 -8.10 2.74 -10.69
CA ALA A 79 -6.98 3.61 -10.33
C ALA A 79 -5.64 3.20 -10.97
N LEU A 80 -5.43 1.92 -11.24
CA LEU A 80 -4.17 1.39 -11.76
C LEU A 80 -4.34 0.81 -13.16
N THR A 81 -3.34 1.06 -14.02
CA THR A 81 -3.16 0.36 -15.29
C THR A 81 -2.30 -0.89 -15.07
N ARG A 82 -2.21 -1.76 -16.08
CA ARG A 82 -1.34 -2.94 -16.00
C ARG A 82 0.12 -2.55 -15.81
N ASP A 83 0.59 -1.51 -16.47
CA ASP A 83 1.98 -1.06 -16.35
C ASP A 83 2.25 -0.45 -14.98
N SER A 84 1.32 0.36 -14.45
CA SER A 84 1.47 0.91 -13.11
C SER A 84 1.38 -0.16 -12.02
N GLN A 85 0.61 -1.23 -12.22
CA GLN A 85 0.61 -2.40 -11.32
C GLN A 85 2.00 -3.04 -11.25
N LYS A 86 2.61 -3.31 -12.41
CA LYS A 86 3.96 -3.90 -12.48
C LYS A 86 4.99 -3.04 -11.77
N GLN A 87 4.95 -1.74 -12.03
CA GLN A 87 5.89 -0.80 -11.42
C GLN A 87 5.67 -0.71 -9.91
N LEU A 88 4.42 -0.63 -9.46
CA LEU A 88 4.09 -0.53 -8.04
C LEU A 88 4.56 -1.76 -7.26
N VAL A 89 4.35 -2.97 -7.79
CA VAL A 89 4.83 -4.20 -7.13
C VAL A 89 6.35 -4.17 -6.99
N LYS A 90 7.05 -3.72 -8.02
CA LYS A 90 8.51 -3.58 -8.00
C LYS A 90 8.96 -2.55 -6.95
N ASP A 91 8.34 -1.38 -6.94
CA ASP A 91 8.68 -0.30 -6.02
C ASP A 91 8.40 -0.69 -4.56
N ALA A 92 7.24 -1.26 -4.29
CA ALA A 92 6.87 -1.69 -2.94
C ALA A 92 7.82 -2.79 -2.42
N THR A 93 8.19 -3.73 -3.27
CA THR A 93 9.15 -4.79 -2.92
C THR A 93 10.52 -4.18 -2.56
N ALA A 94 10.99 -3.22 -3.35
CA ALA A 94 12.27 -2.54 -3.08
C ALA A 94 12.22 -1.73 -1.78
N ILE A 95 11.11 -1.04 -1.51
CA ILE A 95 10.91 -0.28 -0.26
C ILE A 95 11.04 -1.20 0.97
N ILE A 96 10.42 -2.37 0.93
CA ILE A 96 10.49 -3.34 2.03
C ILE A 96 11.91 -3.89 2.18
N ALA A 97 12.56 -4.30 1.10
CA ALA A 97 13.93 -4.81 1.15
C ALA A 97 14.91 -3.78 1.70
N ASP A 98 14.80 -2.53 1.27
CA ASP A 98 15.62 -1.43 1.78
C ASP A 98 15.38 -1.18 3.27
N ALA A 99 14.13 -1.20 3.70
CA ALA A 99 13.78 -1.01 5.11
C ALA A 99 14.31 -2.14 6.00
N CYS A 100 14.32 -3.37 5.50
CA CYS A 100 14.89 -4.52 6.23
C CYS A 100 16.43 -4.55 6.18
N GLY A 101 17.07 -3.75 5.33
CA GLY A 101 18.52 -3.78 5.14
C GLY A 101 19.03 -5.08 4.55
N ASP A 102 18.19 -5.77 3.77
CA ASP A 102 18.49 -7.09 3.21
C ASP A 102 17.85 -7.21 1.83
N ALA A 103 18.68 -7.15 0.80
CA ALA A 103 18.22 -7.26 -0.57
C ALA A 103 17.47 -8.57 -0.86
N SER A 104 17.83 -9.66 -0.17
CA SER A 104 17.18 -10.97 -0.33
C SER A 104 15.75 -11.00 0.23
N GLN A 105 15.36 -9.99 1.02
CA GLN A 105 13.98 -9.89 1.50
C GLN A 105 12.99 -9.70 0.36
N ALA A 106 13.44 -9.22 -0.79
CA ALA A 106 12.60 -9.11 -1.99
C ALA A 106 11.96 -10.46 -2.38
N GLU A 107 12.67 -11.56 -2.21
CA GLU A 107 12.18 -12.92 -2.51
C GLU A 107 11.13 -13.40 -1.51
N ARG A 108 11.03 -12.76 -0.36
CA ARG A 108 10.10 -13.11 0.72
C ARG A 108 9.10 -11.97 0.98
N THR A 109 8.78 -11.20 -0.04
CA THR A 109 7.82 -10.11 0.04
C THR A 109 6.71 -10.31 -0.98
N TRP A 110 5.49 -10.38 -0.50
CA TRP A 110 4.30 -10.43 -1.35
C TRP A 110 3.69 -9.05 -1.41
N VAL A 111 3.39 -8.59 -2.60
CA VAL A 111 2.63 -7.36 -2.83
C VAL A 111 1.34 -7.73 -3.54
N LEU A 112 0.23 -7.60 -2.81
CA LEU A 112 -1.09 -7.98 -3.30
C LEU A 112 -1.88 -6.71 -3.61
N LEU A 113 -2.30 -6.58 -4.87
CA LEU A 113 -3.08 -5.44 -5.34
C LEU A 113 -4.53 -5.85 -5.46
N THR A 114 -5.41 -5.10 -4.80
CA THR A 114 -6.84 -5.31 -4.85
C THR A 114 -7.52 -4.01 -5.24
N GLU A 115 -8.46 -4.08 -6.15
CA GLU A 115 -9.27 -2.94 -6.54
C GLU A 115 -10.64 -3.06 -5.88
N ALA A 116 -11.11 -2.00 -5.22
CA ALA A 116 -12.45 -1.96 -4.68
C ALA A 116 -13.48 -2.02 -5.82
N ALA A 117 -14.60 -2.69 -5.58
CA ALA A 117 -15.70 -2.69 -6.53
C ALA A 117 -16.24 -1.26 -6.74
N GLU A 118 -16.87 -1.01 -7.87
CA GLU A 118 -17.55 0.26 -8.13
C GLU A 118 -18.55 0.58 -7.01
N GLY A 119 -18.42 1.76 -6.41
CA GLY A 119 -19.21 2.17 -5.24
C GLY A 119 -18.77 1.54 -3.92
N GLY A 120 -17.67 0.80 -3.90
CA GLY A 120 -17.18 0.09 -2.71
C GLY A 120 -16.18 0.85 -1.86
N TRP A 121 -15.87 2.11 -2.21
CA TRP A 121 -14.93 2.92 -1.44
C TRP A 121 -15.66 3.82 -0.46
N GLY A 122 -15.81 3.38 0.79
CA GLY A 122 -16.52 4.16 1.82
C GLY A 122 -15.62 5.19 2.47
N MET A 123 -16.01 6.46 2.43
CA MET A 123 -15.29 7.55 3.06
C MET A 123 -16.29 8.61 3.55
N ALA A 124 -16.14 9.03 4.80
CA ALA A 124 -17.02 10.03 5.42
C ALA A 124 -18.53 9.72 5.28
N GLY A 125 -18.88 8.43 5.34
CA GLY A 125 -20.27 7.99 5.23
C GLY A 125 -20.80 7.89 3.79
N THR A 126 -19.96 8.16 2.78
CA THR A 126 -20.34 8.10 1.37
C THR A 126 -19.65 6.93 0.68
N ALA A 127 -20.39 6.17 -0.10
CA ALA A 127 -19.87 5.10 -0.94
C ALA A 127 -19.40 5.68 -2.27
N PHE A 128 -18.10 5.91 -2.39
CA PHE A 128 -17.49 6.51 -3.59
C PHE A 128 -17.40 5.50 -4.72
N GLY A 129 -17.90 5.89 -5.89
CA GLY A 129 -17.66 5.27 -7.17
C GLY A 129 -16.97 6.27 -8.09
N ARG A 130 -16.99 6.01 -9.39
CA ARG A 130 -16.31 6.87 -10.39
C ARG A 130 -16.85 8.30 -10.41
N GLU A 131 -18.16 8.46 -10.24
CA GLU A 131 -18.79 9.78 -10.26
C GLU A 131 -18.32 10.64 -9.08
N GLU A 132 -18.30 10.08 -7.88
CA GLU A 132 -17.88 10.78 -6.67
C GLU A 132 -16.39 11.11 -6.73
N PHE A 133 -15.55 10.21 -7.21
CA PHE A 133 -14.13 10.48 -7.40
C PHE A 133 -13.88 11.55 -8.46
N ALA A 134 -14.63 11.54 -9.55
CA ALA A 134 -14.55 12.58 -10.58
C ALA A 134 -14.95 13.95 -10.04
N ALA A 135 -16.02 14.01 -9.25
CA ALA A 135 -16.47 15.24 -8.59
C ALA A 135 -15.41 15.77 -7.59
N LEU A 136 -14.79 14.88 -6.82
CA LEU A 136 -13.73 15.24 -5.89
C LEU A 136 -12.49 15.79 -6.61
N ALA A 137 -12.08 15.15 -7.70
CA ALA A 137 -10.96 15.61 -8.52
C ALA A 137 -11.24 16.97 -9.17
N ALA A 138 -12.47 17.22 -9.64
CA ALA A 138 -12.89 18.50 -10.20
C ALA A 138 -12.88 19.60 -9.14
N ALA A 139 -13.33 19.32 -7.92
CA ALA A 139 -13.32 20.26 -6.80
C ALA A 139 -11.89 20.64 -6.37
N ALA A 140 -10.95 19.72 -6.45
CA ALA A 140 -9.54 19.95 -6.09
C ALA A 140 -8.79 20.88 -7.06
N LYS A 141 -9.33 21.10 -8.28
CA LYS A 141 -8.73 21.98 -9.31
C LYS A 141 -9.19 23.44 -9.19
N LYS A 142 -10.13 23.71 -8.33
CA LYS A 142 -10.60 25.07 -8.02
C LYS A 142 -9.86 25.65 -6.82
#